data_15a6d1347fe2f14b03458e1addf0ab31
#
_entry.id   15a6d1347fe2f14b03458e1addf0ab31
#
_cell.length_a   1.000
_cell.length_b   1.000
_cell.length_c   1.000
_cell.angle_alpha   90.00
_cell.angle_beta   90.00
_cell.angle_gamma   90.00
#
_symmetry.space_group_name_H-M   'P 1'
#
loop_
_entity.id
_entity.type
_entity.pdbx_description
1 polymer ?
#
loop_
_entity_poly.entity_id
_entity_poly.type
_entity_poly.pdbx_seq_one_letter_code
_entity_poly.pdbx_strand_id
1 'polypeptide(L)'
;MESAAAIWGLTQTFVTSNPESAARAGYASGNDLFNAILDNPSGVAFSSDSYEATWDRMRYDDKKINLIVDELVEEFRSLADEDPRVTNDEYPFILAAGERRSSTANTAMRDPEWRRKHPTTGLRLHPDDAATLDVEHGAKIRIVTKAGEAISNVEISDSMLPGMVSLPNGQGLSWPGADADTDLGVYLNELTSVDDRDWFAGTPHHKHVRARLEKV
;
A
#
# COMPACT_ATOMS: atom_id res chain seq x y z
N MET A 1 5.48 27.27 3.92
CA MET A 1 4.17 27.98 4.04
C MET A 1 2.98 27.08 3.69
N GLU A 2 3.07 26.25 2.65
CA GLU A 2 1.94 25.38 2.23
C GLU A 2 1.51 24.38 3.29
N SER A 3 2.46 23.71 3.95
CA SER A 3 2.15 22.75 5.02
C SER A 3 1.42 23.39 6.22
N ALA A 4 1.82 24.61 6.59
CA ALA A 4 1.18 25.34 7.68
C ALA A 4 -0.25 25.75 7.31
N ALA A 5 -0.51 26.13 6.05
CA ALA A 5 -1.86 26.42 5.58
C ALA A 5 -2.77 25.20 5.60
N ALA A 6 -2.24 24.03 5.21
CA ALA A 6 -2.98 22.78 5.29
C ALA A 6 -3.34 22.40 6.74
N ILE A 7 -2.37 22.49 7.66
CA ILE A 7 -2.61 22.24 9.09
C ILE A 7 -3.64 23.22 9.65
N TRP A 8 -3.54 24.51 9.30
CA TRP A 8 -4.51 25.51 9.71
C TRP A 8 -5.93 25.15 9.24
N GLY A 9 -6.11 24.79 7.98
CA GLY A 9 -7.41 24.38 7.44
C GLY A 9 -7.98 23.13 8.14
N LEU A 10 -7.12 22.14 8.40
CA LEU A 10 -7.52 20.91 9.12
C LEU A 10 -7.95 21.22 10.57
N THR A 11 -7.25 22.11 11.27
CA THR A 11 -7.61 22.47 12.66
C THR A 11 -8.94 23.24 12.71
N GLN A 12 -9.23 24.15 11.76
CA GLN A 12 -10.54 24.80 11.67
C GLN A 12 -11.65 23.77 11.43
N THR A 13 -11.47 22.87 10.48
CA THR A 13 -12.44 21.83 10.16
C THR A 13 -12.66 20.90 11.35
N PHE A 14 -11.59 20.45 12.00
CA PHE A 14 -11.69 19.55 13.15
C PHE A 14 -12.50 20.17 14.29
N VAL A 15 -12.14 21.38 14.75
CA VAL A 15 -12.82 22.02 15.87
C VAL A 15 -14.29 22.34 15.55
N THR A 16 -14.59 22.72 14.30
CA THR A 16 -15.96 22.96 13.85
C THR A 16 -16.79 21.67 13.83
N SER A 17 -16.19 20.55 13.41
CA SER A 17 -16.89 19.26 13.31
C SER A 17 -16.98 18.51 14.63
N ASN A 18 -16.07 18.78 15.58
CA ASN A 18 -15.96 18.07 16.86
C ASN A 18 -15.78 19.04 18.04
N PRO A 19 -16.68 20.04 18.24
CA PRO A 19 -16.45 21.13 19.16
C PRO A 19 -16.32 20.66 20.63
N GLU A 20 -17.12 19.70 21.05
CA GLU A 20 -17.07 19.18 22.41
C GLU A 20 -15.78 18.41 22.72
N SER A 21 -15.29 17.60 21.76
CA SER A 21 -14.05 16.84 21.92
C SER A 21 -12.85 17.77 21.97
N ALA A 22 -12.83 18.80 21.12
CA ALA A 22 -11.79 19.82 21.11
C ALA A 22 -11.79 20.64 22.42
N ALA A 23 -12.98 21.04 22.88
CA ALA A 23 -13.12 21.77 24.15
C ALA A 23 -12.65 20.97 25.37
N ARG A 24 -12.97 19.67 25.43
CA ARG A 24 -12.45 18.77 26.48
C ARG A 24 -10.92 18.63 26.43
N ALA A 25 -10.32 18.73 25.25
CA ALA A 25 -8.87 18.76 25.08
C ALA A 25 -8.23 20.14 25.33
N GLY A 26 -9.04 21.16 25.62
CA GLY A 26 -8.59 22.51 25.98
C GLY A 26 -8.54 23.50 24.83
N TYR A 27 -9.13 23.18 23.65
CA TYR A 27 -9.11 24.05 22.48
C TYR A 27 -10.51 24.62 22.18
N ALA A 28 -10.64 25.95 22.29
CA ALA A 28 -11.88 26.64 22.00
C ALA A 28 -12.05 27.00 20.52
N SER A 29 -10.97 27.09 19.78
CA SER A 29 -10.97 27.44 18.35
C SER A 29 -9.94 26.65 17.56
N GLY A 30 -10.13 26.60 16.23
CA GLY A 30 -9.14 26.03 15.33
C GLY A 30 -7.81 26.78 15.36
N ASN A 31 -7.82 28.08 15.65
CA ASN A 31 -6.59 28.86 15.82
C ASN A 31 -5.82 28.47 17.08
N ASP A 32 -6.52 28.21 18.20
CA ASP A 32 -5.87 27.76 19.44
C ASP A 32 -5.16 26.42 19.21
N LEU A 33 -5.84 25.48 18.54
CA LEU A 33 -5.27 24.19 18.20
C LEU A 33 -4.09 24.34 17.22
N PHE A 34 -4.23 25.19 16.19
CA PHE A 34 -3.16 25.45 15.23
C PHE A 34 -1.90 25.98 15.90
N ASN A 35 -2.03 27.00 16.76
CA ASN A 35 -0.90 27.57 17.48
C ASN A 35 -0.26 26.53 18.42
N ALA A 36 -1.07 25.75 19.13
CA ALA A 36 -0.58 24.69 19.99
C ALA A 36 0.24 23.64 19.23
N ILE A 37 -0.16 23.26 18.01
CA ILE A 37 0.60 22.34 17.15
C ILE A 37 1.94 22.95 16.74
N LEU A 38 1.98 24.23 16.38
CA LEU A 38 3.21 24.91 15.99
C LEU A 38 4.20 25.05 17.15
N ASP A 39 3.68 25.32 18.36
CA ASP A 39 4.50 25.54 19.56
C ASP A 39 5.01 24.24 20.18
N ASN A 40 4.44 23.09 19.80
CA ASN A 40 4.77 21.77 20.37
C ASN A 40 5.23 20.79 19.31
N PRO A 41 6.50 20.79 18.91
CA PRO A 41 7.03 19.88 17.88
C PRO A 41 6.92 18.39 18.26
N SER A 42 6.76 18.07 19.53
CA SER A 42 6.51 16.69 20.00
C SER A 42 5.05 16.24 19.85
N GLY A 43 4.17 17.14 19.41
CA GLY A 43 2.74 16.89 19.23
C GLY A 43 1.86 17.33 20.40
N VAL A 44 0.56 17.40 20.13
CA VAL A 44 -0.47 17.77 21.12
C VAL A 44 -1.62 16.76 21.09
N ALA A 45 -2.24 16.52 22.24
CA ALA A 45 -3.52 15.83 22.29
C ALA A 45 -4.62 16.82 21.92
N PHE A 46 -5.23 16.66 20.76
CA PHE A 46 -6.20 17.61 20.22
C PHE A 46 -7.65 17.16 20.36
N SER A 47 -7.87 15.95 20.86
CA SER A 47 -9.21 15.43 21.15
C SER A 47 -9.20 14.64 22.47
N SER A 48 -10.28 14.73 23.20
CA SER A 48 -10.52 13.93 24.41
C SER A 48 -11.98 13.52 24.44
N ASP A 49 -12.21 12.21 24.45
CA ASP A 49 -13.57 11.67 24.52
C ASP A 49 -13.74 10.79 25.75
N SER A 50 -14.93 10.84 26.36
CA SER A 50 -15.29 9.87 27.38
C SER A 50 -15.63 8.52 26.74
N TYR A 51 -15.51 7.45 27.50
CA TYR A 51 -15.91 6.11 27.03
C TYR A 51 -17.40 6.08 26.62
N GLU A 52 -18.24 6.76 27.38
CA GLU A 52 -19.68 6.86 27.13
C GLU A 52 -20.01 7.56 25.81
N ALA A 53 -19.23 8.57 25.41
CA ALA A 53 -19.39 9.27 24.14
C ALA A 53 -19.22 8.36 22.91
N THR A 54 -18.61 7.18 23.06
CA THR A 54 -18.49 6.19 22.00
C THR A 54 -19.87 5.73 21.50
N TRP A 55 -20.82 5.55 22.42
CA TRP A 55 -22.16 5.10 22.09
C TRP A 55 -22.97 6.17 21.35
N ASP A 56 -22.72 7.45 21.62
CA ASP A 56 -23.37 8.56 20.95
C ASP A 56 -22.91 8.67 19.48
N ARG A 57 -21.72 8.18 19.18
CA ARG A 57 -21.18 8.12 17.80
C ARG A 57 -21.74 7.00 16.95
N MET A 58 -22.44 6.02 17.55
CA MET A 58 -23.13 4.98 16.80
C MET A 58 -24.20 5.62 15.91
N ARG A 59 -24.13 5.37 14.60
CA ARG A 59 -25.01 5.97 13.59
C ARG A 59 -26.40 5.35 13.57
N TYR A 60 -26.53 4.10 14.02
CA TYR A 60 -27.83 3.42 14.10
C TYR A 60 -28.63 3.91 15.30
N ASP A 61 -29.94 4.11 15.10
CA ASP A 61 -30.84 4.61 16.14
C ASP A 61 -30.90 3.71 17.37
N ASP A 62 -30.74 2.40 17.18
CA ASP A 62 -30.72 1.40 18.25
C ASP A 62 -29.39 1.31 18.99
N LYS A 63 -28.39 2.11 18.58
CA LYS A 63 -27.04 2.14 19.14
C LYS A 63 -26.33 0.78 19.18
N LYS A 64 -26.66 -0.10 18.23
CA LYS A 64 -26.03 -1.42 18.12
C LYS A 64 -25.04 -1.48 16.97
N ILE A 65 -24.13 -2.44 17.05
CA ILE A 65 -23.21 -2.76 15.96
C ILE A 65 -23.91 -3.76 15.04
N ASN A 66 -24.08 -3.40 13.78
CA ASN A 66 -24.55 -4.33 12.76
C ASN A 66 -23.37 -5.25 12.35
N LEU A 67 -23.45 -6.52 12.70
CA LEU A 67 -22.44 -7.54 12.35
C LEU A 67 -22.71 -8.22 11.01
N ILE A 68 -23.91 -8.08 10.47
CA ILE A 68 -24.32 -8.66 9.20
C ILE A 68 -24.46 -7.53 8.19
N VAL A 69 -23.68 -7.60 7.13
CA VAL A 69 -23.75 -6.69 5.97
C VAL A 69 -24.24 -7.56 4.81
N ASP A 70 -25.49 -7.38 4.41
CA ASP A 70 -26.18 -8.28 3.46
C ASP A 70 -25.43 -8.38 2.13
N GLU A 71 -24.86 -7.29 1.65
CA GLU A 71 -24.08 -7.25 0.42
C GLU A 71 -22.83 -8.14 0.50
N LEU A 72 -22.16 -8.17 1.66
CA LEU A 72 -21.00 -9.05 1.88
C LEU A 72 -21.42 -10.51 2.05
N VAL A 73 -22.60 -10.77 2.60
CA VAL A 73 -23.14 -12.14 2.71
C VAL A 73 -23.44 -12.71 1.33
N GLU A 74 -24.03 -11.92 0.43
CA GLU A 74 -24.29 -12.34 -0.95
C GLU A 74 -22.97 -12.61 -1.71
N GLU A 75 -21.99 -11.72 -1.57
CA GLU A 75 -20.65 -11.92 -2.15
C GLU A 75 -19.99 -13.21 -1.61
N PHE A 76 -20.08 -13.44 -0.29
CA PHE A 76 -19.56 -14.65 0.32
C PHE A 76 -20.22 -15.93 -0.21
N ARG A 77 -21.52 -15.88 -0.51
CA ARG A 77 -22.23 -17.01 -1.10
C ARG A 77 -21.80 -17.29 -2.54
N SER A 78 -21.49 -16.22 -3.31
CA SER A 78 -21.07 -16.36 -4.71
C SER A 78 -19.71 -17.07 -4.86
N LEU A 79 -18.86 -17.06 -3.82
CA LEU A 79 -17.55 -17.72 -3.84
C LEU A 79 -17.62 -19.23 -4.17
N ALA A 80 -18.76 -19.88 -3.87
CA ALA A 80 -18.92 -21.29 -4.17
C ALA A 80 -18.98 -21.59 -5.69
N ASP A 81 -19.38 -20.59 -6.47
CA ASP A 81 -19.56 -20.69 -7.92
C ASP A 81 -18.39 -20.07 -8.70
N GLU A 82 -17.42 -19.46 -8.03
CA GLU A 82 -16.26 -18.84 -8.66
C GLU A 82 -15.22 -19.87 -9.09
N ASP A 83 -14.58 -19.62 -10.24
CA ASP A 83 -13.40 -20.39 -10.64
C ASP A 83 -12.23 -20.03 -9.70
N PRO A 84 -11.70 -21.00 -8.94
CA PRO A 84 -10.58 -20.74 -8.03
C PRO A 84 -9.28 -20.37 -8.76
N ARG A 85 -9.22 -20.54 -10.08
CA ARG A 85 -8.06 -20.15 -10.87
C ARG A 85 -7.98 -18.64 -11.03
N VAL A 86 -6.98 -18.07 -10.46
CA VAL A 86 -6.73 -16.63 -10.48
C VAL A 86 -5.98 -16.19 -11.73
N THR A 87 -5.21 -17.11 -12.33
CA THR A 87 -4.40 -16.91 -13.53
C THR A 87 -5.13 -17.39 -14.81
N ASN A 88 -4.64 -16.98 -15.96
CA ASN A 88 -5.06 -17.45 -17.27
C ASN A 88 -3.84 -17.63 -18.19
N ASP A 89 -4.07 -18.10 -19.43
CA ASP A 89 -2.99 -18.35 -20.39
C ASP A 89 -2.23 -17.08 -20.80
N GLU A 90 -2.88 -15.93 -20.79
CA GLU A 90 -2.26 -14.63 -21.10
C GLU A 90 -1.41 -14.11 -19.94
N TYR A 91 -1.87 -14.32 -18.69
CA TYR A 91 -1.21 -13.89 -17.48
C TYR A 91 -1.07 -15.07 -16.50
N PRO A 92 -0.03 -15.92 -16.71
CA PRO A 92 0.13 -17.17 -15.95
C PRO A 92 0.68 -16.99 -14.53
N PHE A 93 1.08 -15.77 -14.15
CA PHE A 93 1.65 -15.48 -12.84
C PHE A 93 0.74 -14.55 -12.02
N ILE A 94 0.84 -14.69 -10.70
CA ILE A 94 0.32 -13.70 -9.74
C ILE A 94 1.49 -12.87 -9.21
N LEU A 95 1.43 -11.56 -9.46
CA LEU A 95 2.36 -10.59 -8.91
C LEU A 95 1.82 -10.05 -7.58
N ALA A 96 2.55 -10.29 -6.50
CA ALA A 96 2.41 -9.58 -5.24
C ALA A 96 3.21 -8.27 -5.32
N ALA A 97 2.58 -7.21 -5.79
CA ALA A 97 3.19 -5.89 -5.85
C ALA A 97 3.19 -5.27 -4.44
N GLY A 98 4.37 -5.07 -3.86
CA GLY A 98 4.49 -4.45 -2.56
C GLY A 98 4.93 -5.38 -1.42
N GLU A 99 5.83 -6.31 -1.72
CA GLU A 99 6.51 -7.10 -0.69
C GLU A 99 7.22 -6.16 0.31
N ARG A 100 7.06 -6.43 1.59
CA ARG A 100 7.78 -5.70 2.63
C ARG A 100 9.17 -6.32 2.83
N ARG A 101 10.19 -5.59 2.41
CA ARG A 101 11.60 -5.86 2.74
C ARG A 101 12.10 -4.83 3.74
N SER A 102 13.28 -5.00 4.28
CA SER A 102 13.88 -4.05 5.26
C SER A 102 14.03 -2.62 4.72
N SER A 103 13.99 -2.44 3.42
CA SER A 103 14.11 -1.17 2.70
C SER A 103 12.80 -0.76 1.98
N THR A 104 11.65 -1.08 2.55
CA THR A 104 10.36 -0.72 1.95
C THR A 104 10.01 0.76 2.11
N ALA A 105 8.91 1.20 1.50
CA ALA A 105 8.42 2.58 1.54
C ALA A 105 8.32 3.16 2.96
N ASN A 106 8.00 2.35 3.96
CA ASN A 106 7.90 2.79 5.34
C ASN A 106 9.25 3.18 5.96
N THR A 107 10.34 2.69 5.40
CA THR A 107 11.71 3.05 5.81
C THR A 107 12.34 4.08 4.90
N ALA A 108 11.76 4.30 3.70
CA ALA A 108 12.22 5.25 2.69
C ALA A 108 13.72 5.15 2.31
N MET A 109 14.33 3.98 2.52
CA MET A 109 15.74 3.75 2.22
C MET A 109 15.92 3.43 0.74
N ARG A 110 16.13 4.45 -0.07
CA ARG A 110 16.31 4.35 -1.53
C ARG A 110 17.76 4.03 -1.90
N ASP A 111 18.70 4.63 -1.21
CA ASP A 111 20.13 4.43 -1.45
C ASP A 111 20.56 2.97 -1.16
N PRO A 112 21.15 2.25 -2.14
CA PRO A 112 21.59 0.88 -1.98
C PRO A 112 22.59 0.66 -0.83
N GLU A 113 23.44 1.63 -0.52
CA GLU A 113 24.40 1.53 0.57
C GLU A 113 23.72 1.41 1.93
N TRP A 114 22.55 2.02 2.09
CA TRP A 114 21.74 1.94 3.30
C TRP A 114 20.97 0.61 3.39
N ARG A 115 20.78 -0.07 2.25
CA ARG A 115 20.08 -1.35 2.13
C ARG A 115 20.99 -2.57 2.31
N ARG A 116 22.08 -2.47 3.06
CA ARG A 116 23.16 -3.48 3.15
C ARG A 116 22.71 -4.93 3.37
N LYS A 117 21.58 -5.16 4.05
CA LYS A 117 21.06 -6.52 4.31
C LYS A 117 20.23 -7.08 3.16
N HIS A 118 19.64 -6.22 2.34
CA HIS A 118 18.79 -6.57 1.23
C HIS A 118 19.03 -5.58 0.08
N PRO A 119 20.17 -5.70 -0.59
CA PRO A 119 20.56 -4.75 -1.64
C PRO A 119 19.69 -4.89 -2.90
N THR A 120 19.04 -6.04 -3.10
CA THR A 120 18.30 -6.33 -4.31
C THR A 120 16.90 -5.70 -4.30
N THR A 121 16.55 -5.13 -5.45
CA THR A 121 15.22 -4.60 -5.76
C THR A 121 14.44 -5.53 -6.69
N GLY A 122 14.99 -6.73 -6.96
CA GLY A 122 14.56 -7.64 -7.99
C GLY A 122 13.20 -8.30 -7.76
N LEU A 123 12.65 -8.79 -8.88
CA LEU A 123 11.49 -9.67 -8.88
C LEU A 123 11.88 -11.03 -8.31
N ARG A 124 11.24 -11.43 -7.22
CA ARG A 124 11.40 -12.79 -6.68
C ARG A 124 10.59 -13.78 -7.48
N LEU A 125 11.22 -14.90 -7.80
CA LEU A 125 10.74 -15.96 -8.67
C LEU A 125 11.15 -17.33 -8.13
N HIS A 126 10.23 -18.31 -8.17
CA HIS A 126 10.56 -19.68 -7.77
C HIS A 126 11.58 -20.31 -8.74
N PRO A 127 12.50 -21.20 -8.28
CA PRO A 127 13.47 -21.86 -9.13
C PRO A 127 12.86 -22.61 -10.34
N ASP A 128 11.73 -23.29 -10.17
CA ASP A 128 11.06 -24.02 -11.25
C ASP A 128 10.50 -23.08 -12.33
N ASP A 129 9.99 -21.92 -11.92
CA ASP A 129 9.51 -20.90 -12.85
C ASP A 129 10.69 -20.26 -13.60
N ALA A 130 11.81 -20.01 -12.91
CA ALA A 130 13.03 -19.52 -13.52
C ALA A 130 13.57 -20.48 -14.58
N ALA A 131 13.57 -21.80 -14.28
CA ALA A 131 13.97 -22.83 -15.21
C ALA A 131 13.04 -22.89 -16.42
N THR A 132 11.75 -22.78 -16.24
CA THR A 132 10.74 -22.77 -17.33
C THR A 132 10.90 -21.56 -18.25
N LEU A 133 11.24 -20.40 -17.67
CA LEU A 133 11.47 -19.16 -18.41
C LEU A 133 12.90 -19.04 -18.99
N ASP A 134 13.78 -20.00 -18.70
CA ASP A 134 15.20 -19.97 -19.06
C ASP A 134 15.87 -18.65 -18.63
N VAL A 135 15.70 -18.28 -17.35
CA VAL A 135 16.30 -17.07 -16.77
C VAL A 135 17.14 -17.42 -15.54
N GLU A 136 18.26 -16.70 -15.38
CA GLU A 136 19.18 -16.87 -14.27
C GLU A 136 18.99 -15.78 -13.22
N HIS A 137 19.51 -16.02 -12.02
CA HIS A 137 19.56 -15.00 -10.96
C HIS A 137 20.34 -13.78 -11.44
N GLY A 138 19.77 -12.59 -11.27
CA GLY A 138 20.35 -11.32 -11.73
C GLY A 138 20.03 -10.97 -13.20
N ALA A 139 19.48 -11.90 -14.00
CA ALA A 139 19.04 -11.58 -15.36
C ALA A 139 17.92 -10.54 -15.35
N LYS A 140 17.76 -9.83 -16.47
CA LYS A 140 16.63 -8.91 -16.65
C LYS A 140 15.42 -9.68 -17.16
N ILE A 141 14.26 -9.32 -16.61
CA ILE A 141 12.97 -9.85 -17.01
C ILE A 141 11.96 -8.71 -17.17
N ARG A 142 11.13 -8.80 -18.21
CA ARG A 142 10.00 -7.90 -18.41
C ARG A 142 8.79 -8.46 -17.69
N ILE A 143 8.14 -7.62 -16.92
CA ILE A 143 6.89 -7.91 -16.22
C ILE A 143 5.80 -7.14 -16.96
N VAL A 144 4.78 -7.85 -17.44
CA VAL A 144 3.65 -7.25 -18.14
C VAL A 144 2.37 -7.55 -17.37
N THR A 145 1.60 -6.51 -17.11
CA THR A 145 0.27 -6.58 -16.49
C THR A 145 -0.75 -5.88 -17.36
N LYS A 146 -2.02 -5.94 -17.01
CA LYS A 146 -3.07 -5.16 -17.70
C LYS A 146 -2.85 -3.65 -17.58
N ALA A 147 -2.20 -3.20 -16.51
CA ALA A 147 -1.97 -1.76 -16.24
C ALA A 147 -0.75 -1.20 -17.00
N GLY A 148 0.27 -2.03 -17.23
CA GLY A 148 1.50 -1.59 -17.90
C GLY A 148 2.61 -2.63 -17.81
N GLU A 149 3.84 -2.21 -18.08
CA GLU A 149 5.01 -3.06 -18.07
C GLU A 149 6.20 -2.41 -17.36
N ALA A 150 7.09 -3.23 -16.84
CA ALA A 150 8.36 -2.80 -16.25
C ALA A 150 9.44 -3.87 -16.42
N ILE A 151 10.71 -3.44 -16.36
CA ILE A 151 11.86 -4.35 -16.37
C ILE A 151 12.46 -4.41 -14.98
N SER A 152 12.74 -5.63 -14.50
CA SER A 152 13.36 -5.89 -13.21
C SER A 152 14.50 -6.88 -13.33
N ASN A 153 15.40 -6.91 -12.36
CA ASN A 153 16.34 -8.02 -12.20
C ASN A 153 15.62 -9.20 -11.52
N VAL A 154 16.00 -10.42 -11.86
CA VAL A 154 15.47 -11.65 -11.27
C VAL A 154 16.19 -11.98 -9.95
N GLU A 155 15.43 -12.27 -8.91
CA GLU A 155 15.90 -12.83 -7.64
C GLU A 155 15.28 -14.23 -7.46
N ILE A 156 16.04 -15.29 -7.78
CA ILE A 156 15.57 -16.67 -7.60
C ILE A 156 15.55 -17.00 -6.11
N SER A 157 14.39 -17.49 -5.61
CA SER A 157 14.17 -17.81 -4.21
C SER A 157 13.20 -18.97 -4.04
N ASP A 158 13.60 -19.98 -3.30
CA ASP A 158 12.79 -21.13 -2.88
C ASP A 158 11.70 -20.77 -1.85
N SER A 159 11.72 -19.54 -1.33
CA SER A 159 10.65 -19.01 -0.48
C SER A 159 9.39 -18.60 -1.26
N MET A 160 9.47 -18.53 -2.58
CA MET A 160 8.32 -18.28 -3.45
C MET A 160 7.58 -19.57 -3.76
N LEU A 161 6.28 -19.49 -4.01
CA LEU A 161 5.51 -20.58 -4.60
C LEU A 161 5.58 -20.51 -6.12
N PRO A 162 5.60 -21.65 -6.84
CA PRO A 162 5.49 -21.65 -8.30
C PRO A 162 4.26 -20.90 -8.79
N GLY A 163 4.43 -20.10 -9.85
CA GLY A 163 3.39 -19.23 -10.38
C GLY A 163 3.14 -17.94 -9.60
N MET A 164 3.85 -17.73 -8.47
CA MET A 164 3.77 -16.49 -7.70
C MET A 164 5.10 -15.74 -7.75
N VAL A 165 5.01 -14.43 -7.99
CA VAL A 165 6.17 -13.55 -8.02
C VAL A 165 5.95 -12.33 -7.16
N SER A 166 7.01 -11.71 -6.66
CA SER A 166 6.88 -10.53 -5.82
C SER A 166 7.93 -9.46 -6.12
N LEU A 167 7.50 -8.20 -5.99
CA LEU A 167 8.35 -7.01 -6.06
C LEU A 167 8.33 -6.25 -4.74
N PRO A 168 9.46 -5.66 -4.33
CA PRO A 168 9.52 -4.86 -3.11
C PRO A 168 8.78 -3.54 -3.29
N ASN A 169 8.15 -3.07 -2.23
CA ASN A 169 7.52 -1.75 -2.18
C ASN A 169 8.56 -0.62 -2.06
N GLY A 170 8.18 0.60 -2.50
CA GLY A 170 8.96 1.83 -2.30
C GLY A 170 10.22 1.96 -3.17
N GLN A 171 10.26 1.26 -4.29
CA GLN A 171 11.32 1.33 -5.29
C GLN A 171 10.92 2.20 -6.50
N GLY A 172 11.84 2.35 -7.46
CA GLY A 172 11.58 3.06 -8.73
C GLY A 172 11.77 4.59 -8.66
N LEU A 173 12.07 5.16 -7.50
CA LEU A 173 12.25 6.60 -7.32
C LEU A 173 13.73 6.95 -7.14
N SER A 174 14.17 7.96 -7.88
CA SER A 174 15.52 8.51 -7.76
C SER A 174 15.74 9.23 -6.43
N TRP A 175 17.01 9.44 -6.06
CA TRP A 175 17.45 10.24 -4.92
C TRP A 175 18.68 11.08 -5.30
N PRO A 176 19.03 12.12 -4.53
CA PRO A 176 20.26 12.86 -4.74
C PRO A 176 21.48 11.93 -4.65
N GLY A 177 22.26 11.85 -5.74
CA GLY A 177 23.41 10.95 -5.85
C GLY A 177 23.16 9.68 -6.67
N ALA A 178 21.93 9.41 -7.10
CA ALA A 178 21.65 8.37 -8.07
C ALA A 178 22.13 8.80 -9.46
N ASP A 179 22.84 7.91 -10.16
CA ASP A 179 23.24 8.08 -11.56
C ASP A 179 22.37 7.24 -12.52
N ALA A 180 22.71 7.32 -13.81
CA ALA A 180 21.92 6.62 -14.84
C ALA A 180 22.00 5.08 -14.74
N ASP A 181 23.07 4.56 -14.11
CA ASP A 181 23.29 3.12 -13.98
C ASP A 181 22.77 2.56 -12.65
N THR A 182 22.27 3.43 -11.79
CA THR A 182 21.73 3.03 -10.48
C THR A 182 20.48 2.17 -10.63
N ASP A 183 20.48 0.97 -10.04
CA ASP A 183 19.28 0.13 -9.96
C ASP A 183 18.25 0.76 -9.00
N LEU A 184 17.28 1.46 -9.55
CA LEU A 184 16.19 2.07 -8.81
C LEU A 184 15.10 1.08 -8.41
N GLY A 185 15.09 -0.14 -8.99
CA GLY A 185 14.00 -1.08 -8.89
C GLY A 185 12.76 -0.62 -9.69
N VAL A 186 11.61 -1.25 -9.42
CA VAL A 186 10.36 -1.00 -10.15
C VAL A 186 9.43 -0.09 -9.37
N TYR A 187 8.87 0.90 -10.03
CA TYR A 187 7.78 1.71 -9.50
C TYR A 187 6.45 0.95 -9.67
N LEU A 188 5.96 0.36 -8.58
CA LEU A 188 4.85 -0.60 -8.61
C LEU A 188 3.55 -0.05 -9.20
N ASN A 189 3.32 1.26 -9.09
CA ASN A 189 2.10 1.87 -9.62
C ASN A 189 2.03 1.83 -11.17
N GLU A 190 3.13 1.53 -11.87
CA GLU A 190 3.12 1.27 -13.30
C GLU A 190 2.52 -0.09 -13.66
N LEU A 191 2.52 -1.02 -12.69
CA LEU A 191 2.03 -2.39 -12.85
C LEU A 191 0.65 -2.62 -12.23
N THR A 192 0.07 -1.62 -11.57
CA THR A 192 -1.21 -1.72 -10.86
C THR A 192 -2.19 -0.65 -11.32
N SER A 193 -3.49 -0.93 -11.22
CA SER A 193 -4.55 0.03 -11.58
C SER A 193 -5.42 0.36 -10.39
N VAL A 194 -5.89 1.60 -10.33
CA VAL A 194 -6.91 2.04 -9.37
C VAL A 194 -8.27 1.35 -9.62
N ASP A 195 -8.51 0.85 -10.82
CA ASP A 195 -9.73 0.12 -11.18
C ASP A 195 -9.73 -1.31 -10.65
N ASP A 196 -8.53 -1.85 -10.33
CA ASP A 196 -8.36 -3.19 -9.79
C ASP A 196 -8.41 -3.16 -8.26
N ARG A 197 -9.63 -3.09 -7.74
CA ARG A 197 -9.92 -2.91 -6.32
C ARG A 197 -11.16 -3.68 -5.90
N ASP A 198 -11.23 -3.98 -4.62
CA ASP A 198 -12.44 -4.49 -3.98
C ASP A 198 -13.62 -3.52 -4.18
N TRP A 199 -14.74 -4.03 -4.63
CA TRP A 199 -15.90 -3.20 -4.99
C TRP A 199 -16.57 -2.56 -3.77
N PHE A 200 -16.49 -3.22 -2.60
CA PHE A 200 -17.16 -2.77 -1.38
C PHE A 200 -16.29 -1.79 -0.57
N ALA A 201 -15.07 -2.21 -0.22
CA ALA A 201 -14.17 -1.43 0.60
C ALA A 201 -13.24 -0.51 -0.23
N GLY A 202 -13.18 -0.71 -1.54
CA GLY A 202 -12.26 0.02 -2.41
C GLY A 202 -10.79 -0.33 -2.20
N THR A 203 -10.49 -1.45 -1.52
CA THR A 203 -9.12 -1.88 -1.25
C THR A 203 -8.44 -2.32 -2.53
N PRO A 204 -7.28 -1.74 -2.91
CA PRO A 204 -6.56 -2.14 -4.11
C PRO A 204 -6.08 -3.59 -4.04
N HIS A 205 -6.27 -4.35 -5.14
CA HIS A 205 -5.80 -5.73 -5.27
C HIS A 205 -4.30 -5.83 -5.63
N HIS A 206 -3.49 -4.87 -5.22
CA HIS A 206 -2.08 -4.75 -5.58
C HIS A 206 -1.19 -5.95 -5.20
N LYS A 207 -1.66 -6.86 -4.35
CA LYS A 207 -0.95 -8.12 -4.04
C LYS A 207 -1.48 -9.33 -4.80
N HIS A 208 -2.34 -9.11 -5.76
CA HIS A 208 -3.01 -10.15 -6.52
C HIS A 208 -3.17 -9.73 -7.98
N VAL A 209 -2.09 -9.21 -8.56
CA VAL A 209 -2.09 -8.69 -9.93
C VAL A 209 -1.71 -9.81 -10.89
N ARG A 210 -2.53 -10.06 -11.90
CA ARG A 210 -2.19 -11.01 -12.97
C ARG A 210 -1.04 -10.46 -13.80
N ALA A 211 -0.03 -11.28 -14.04
CA ALA A 211 1.17 -10.89 -14.75
C ALA A 211 1.66 -11.94 -15.74
N ARG A 212 2.35 -11.49 -16.77
CA ARG A 212 3.16 -12.28 -17.67
C ARG A 212 4.62 -11.87 -17.53
N LEU A 213 5.51 -12.83 -17.60
CA LEU A 213 6.96 -12.63 -17.54
C LEU A 213 7.59 -12.97 -18.90
N GLU A 214 8.47 -12.09 -19.37
CA GLU A 214 9.14 -12.24 -20.65
C GLU A 214 10.64 -12.02 -20.47
N LYS A 215 11.44 -12.92 -21.03
CA LYS A 215 12.89 -12.76 -21.10
C LYS A 215 13.25 -11.54 -21.95
N VAL A 216 14.20 -10.72 -21.48
CA VAL A 216 14.68 -9.52 -22.18
C VAL A 216 15.96 -9.82 -22.94
#